data_94bb3a036416f0d92d457b5d1993fae8
#
_entry.id   94bb3a036416f0d92d457b5d1993fae8
#
_cell.length_a   1.000
_cell.length_b   1.000
_cell.length_c   1.000
_cell.angle_alpha   90.00
_cell.angle_beta   90.00
_cell.angle_gamma   90.00
#
_symmetry.space_group_name_H-M   'P 1'
#
loop_
_entity.id
_entity.type
_entity.pdbx_description
1 polymer ?
#
loop_
_entity_poly.entity_id
_entity_poly.type
_entity_poly.pdbx_seq_one_letter_code
_entity_poly.pdbx_strand_id
1 'polypeptide(L)'
;MLRTKHAARLLTGTLVGRLPNATAALAIVLFVRAEGGSYTLAGALSAVYGVANAFGQPLLGRAVDVHGQPRVILPSAVLAALGMTLFTVVGLDPLLLSYAAMVVAGFFTPPLEGGLRALWPSVLKSEDDIHAAYSLDAIAQELIYVVGPLIVMRIVAFWSEAGALFVLNILGLLGALAVVTSPPSRKWRSEAREAHWLGALRSRGLLVLLGAFFFIGSALGSIAVAAVAYGDDHGGGGVASYLLSALGVGALIGGSIYGARQWPGTPEQRLRVLVAGLAVGYVPLLLVPGVVSMTILAGVAGVFLAPSLACAFVVVDRHAPRGTVTEAFSWLVTSFGVGAAIGTAFVGPAVEYGGATAGFVVAVGSGATALLVLLVARRSLRAPESSGTVVARSENDRNGAVEPGFSAGVQA
;
A
#
# COMPACT_ATOMS: atom_id res chain seq x y z
N MET A 1 -1.42 9.73 -19.09
CA MET A 1 -0.45 9.11 -18.18
C MET A 1 0.35 7.97 -18.83
N LEU A 2 -0.20 6.78 -19.21
CA LEU A 2 0.61 5.64 -19.74
C LEU A 2 1.39 5.91 -21.03
N ARG A 3 1.03 6.92 -21.79
CA ARG A 3 1.79 7.39 -22.97
C ARG A 3 3.05 8.18 -22.60
N THR A 4 3.22 8.57 -21.34
CA THR A 4 4.43 9.26 -20.86
C THR A 4 5.60 8.27 -20.87
N LYS A 5 6.74 8.75 -21.37
CA LYS A 5 7.96 7.93 -21.48
C LYS A 5 8.32 7.34 -20.10
N HIS A 6 8.54 6.07 -20.06
CA HIS A 6 8.89 5.26 -18.87
C HIS A 6 7.75 4.94 -17.89
N ALA A 7 6.58 5.60 -17.92
CA ALA A 7 5.51 5.36 -16.94
C ALA A 7 5.01 3.91 -16.97
N ALA A 8 4.72 3.36 -18.14
CA ALA A 8 4.30 1.97 -18.29
C ALA A 8 5.34 0.98 -17.75
N ARG A 9 6.63 1.21 -18.06
CA ARG A 9 7.74 0.36 -17.60
C ARG A 9 7.87 0.38 -16.07
N LEU A 10 7.76 1.55 -15.45
CA LEU A 10 7.82 1.70 -13.99
C LEU A 10 6.65 0.99 -13.32
N LEU A 11 5.44 1.19 -13.84
CA LEU A 11 4.24 0.55 -13.31
C LEU A 11 4.32 -0.98 -13.44
N THR A 12 4.54 -1.49 -14.66
CA THR A 12 4.61 -2.96 -14.88
C THR A 12 5.77 -3.61 -14.15
N GLY A 13 6.94 -2.99 -14.12
CA GLY A 13 8.09 -3.47 -13.35
C GLY A 13 7.79 -3.54 -11.85
N THR A 14 7.13 -2.52 -11.29
CA THR A 14 6.70 -2.52 -9.89
C THR A 14 5.65 -3.60 -9.63
N LEU A 15 4.64 -3.75 -10.50
CA LEU A 15 3.59 -4.76 -10.32
C LEU A 15 4.17 -6.18 -10.34
N VAL A 16 5.04 -6.49 -11.30
CA VAL A 16 5.73 -7.78 -11.37
C VAL A 16 6.64 -7.98 -10.14
N GLY A 17 7.37 -6.94 -9.74
CA GLY A 17 8.26 -7.00 -8.57
C GLY A 17 7.55 -7.15 -7.23
N ARG A 18 6.27 -6.76 -7.14
CA ARG A 18 5.43 -6.89 -5.92
C ARG A 18 4.76 -8.25 -5.80
N LEU A 19 4.65 -9.00 -6.89
CA LEU A 19 3.94 -10.28 -6.92
C LEU A 19 4.44 -11.27 -5.84
N PRO A 20 5.76 -11.45 -5.62
CA PRO A 20 6.26 -12.32 -4.55
C PRO A 20 5.73 -11.92 -3.16
N ASN A 21 5.77 -10.64 -2.83
CA ASN A 21 5.31 -10.15 -1.52
C ASN A 21 3.80 -10.34 -1.35
N ALA A 22 3.01 -10.04 -2.37
CA ALA A 22 1.55 -10.18 -2.33
C ALA A 22 1.07 -11.64 -2.18
N THR A 23 1.88 -12.59 -2.63
CA THR A 23 1.54 -14.03 -2.62
C THR A 23 2.35 -14.85 -1.63
N ALA A 24 3.28 -14.22 -0.89
CA ALA A 24 4.23 -14.90 -0.01
C ALA A 24 3.54 -15.84 0.98
N ALA A 25 2.52 -15.36 1.70
CA ALA A 25 1.83 -16.16 2.70
C ALA A 25 1.25 -17.46 2.11
N LEU A 26 0.59 -17.38 0.95
CA LEU A 26 0.04 -18.55 0.26
C LEU A 26 1.16 -19.49 -0.19
N ALA A 27 2.19 -18.98 -0.86
CA ALA A 27 3.28 -19.79 -1.39
C ALA A 27 4.07 -20.49 -0.28
N ILE A 28 4.33 -19.81 0.85
CA ILE A 28 4.99 -20.40 2.03
C ILE A 28 4.14 -21.54 2.60
N VAL A 29 2.82 -21.31 2.77
CA VAL A 29 1.91 -22.33 3.33
C VAL A 29 1.89 -23.56 2.44
N LEU A 30 1.75 -23.40 1.12
CA LEU A 30 1.73 -24.52 0.18
C LEU A 30 3.04 -25.29 0.23
N PHE A 31 4.18 -24.61 0.21
CA PHE A 31 5.51 -25.25 0.26
C PHE A 31 5.72 -26.03 1.57
N VAL A 32 5.44 -25.41 2.74
CA VAL A 32 5.58 -26.08 4.05
C VAL A 32 4.69 -27.33 4.12
N ARG A 33 3.49 -27.25 3.57
CA ARG A 33 2.58 -28.42 3.52
C ARG A 33 3.09 -29.52 2.60
N ALA A 34 3.68 -29.17 1.46
CA ALA A 34 4.30 -30.12 0.55
C ALA A 34 5.50 -30.85 1.18
N GLU A 35 6.30 -30.12 2.00
CA GLU A 35 7.41 -30.69 2.79
C GLU A 35 6.94 -31.49 4.03
N GLY A 36 5.64 -31.72 4.22
CA GLY A 36 5.08 -32.48 5.34
C GLY A 36 4.95 -31.69 6.64
N GLY A 37 5.20 -30.38 6.65
CA GLY A 37 5.04 -29.52 7.82
C GLY A 37 3.58 -29.30 8.21
N SER A 38 3.33 -28.95 9.48
CA SER A 38 1.99 -28.65 9.98
C SER A 38 1.48 -27.27 9.51
N TYR A 39 0.16 -27.04 9.53
CA TYR A 39 -0.41 -25.72 9.30
C TYR A 39 0.07 -24.68 10.33
N THR A 40 0.29 -25.10 11.58
CA THR A 40 0.86 -24.24 12.63
C THR A 40 2.26 -23.75 12.25
N LEU A 41 3.12 -24.64 11.76
CA LEU A 41 4.47 -24.28 11.30
C LEU A 41 4.41 -23.36 10.07
N ALA A 42 3.53 -23.66 9.10
CA ALA A 42 3.33 -22.83 7.93
C ALA A 42 2.87 -21.41 8.32
N GLY A 43 1.92 -21.30 9.24
CA GLY A 43 1.47 -20.03 9.80
C GLY A 43 2.58 -19.29 10.53
N ALA A 44 3.38 -19.97 11.34
CA ALA A 44 4.49 -19.37 12.07
C ALA A 44 5.57 -18.81 11.12
N LEU A 45 5.98 -19.55 10.10
CA LEU A 45 6.96 -19.10 9.10
C LEU A 45 6.43 -17.92 8.27
N SER A 46 5.16 -17.97 7.87
CA SER A 46 4.50 -16.85 7.18
C SER A 46 4.41 -15.60 8.07
N ALA A 47 4.12 -15.77 9.36
CA ALA A 47 4.07 -14.67 10.32
C ALA A 47 5.45 -14.04 10.52
N VAL A 48 6.52 -14.84 10.64
CA VAL A 48 7.90 -14.35 10.75
C VAL A 48 8.29 -13.54 9.51
N TYR A 49 7.98 -14.04 8.31
CA TYR A 49 8.17 -13.28 7.07
C TYR A 49 7.41 -11.95 7.10
N GLY A 50 6.12 -11.97 7.47
CA GLY A 50 5.27 -10.77 7.52
C GLY A 50 5.74 -9.73 8.52
N VAL A 51 6.15 -10.16 9.73
CA VAL A 51 6.72 -9.27 10.77
C VAL A 51 8.04 -8.68 10.31
N ALA A 52 8.94 -9.48 9.75
CA ALA A 52 10.21 -9.00 9.21
C ALA A 52 9.99 -7.98 8.09
N ASN A 53 9.02 -8.22 7.19
CA ASN A 53 8.63 -7.28 6.14
C ASN A 53 8.07 -5.97 6.72
N ALA A 54 7.22 -6.04 7.75
CA ALA A 54 6.66 -4.86 8.40
C ALA A 54 7.72 -3.92 8.98
N PHE A 55 8.83 -4.47 9.52
CA PHE A 55 9.97 -3.68 9.96
C PHE A 55 10.88 -3.26 8.79
N GLY A 56 11.09 -4.14 7.83
CA GLY A 56 11.97 -3.90 6.68
C GLY A 56 11.48 -2.76 5.77
N GLN A 57 10.19 -2.72 5.47
CA GLN A 57 9.60 -1.74 4.56
C GLN A 57 9.92 -0.28 4.90
N PRO A 58 9.67 0.24 6.12
CA PRO A 58 9.99 1.62 6.46
C PRO A 58 11.49 1.90 6.50
N LEU A 59 12.29 0.94 6.99
CA LEU A 59 13.75 1.09 7.08
C LEU A 59 14.39 1.14 5.69
N LEU A 60 13.97 0.26 4.78
CA LEU A 60 14.41 0.28 3.39
C LEU A 60 13.87 1.50 2.64
N GLY A 61 12.63 1.94 2.90
CA GLY A 61 12.08 3.17 2.38
C GLY A 61 12.92 4.38 2.77
N ARG A 62 13.31 4.46 4.04
CA ARG A 62 14.23 5.49 4.54
C ARG A 62 15.62 5.40 3.88
N ALA A 63 16.14 4.19 3.69
CA ALA A 63 17.40 3.98 3.01
C ALA A 63 17.33 4.45 1.53
N VAL A 64 16.20 4.21 0.85
CA VAL A 64 15.94 4.72 -0.51
C VAL A 64 15.97 6.23 -0.55
N ASP A 65 15.32 6.91 0.39
CA ASP A 65 15.30 8.37 0.48
C ASP A 65 16.71 8.95 0.69
N VAL A 66 17.57 8.24 1.44
CA VAL A 66 18.96 8.71 1.72
C VAL A 66 19.94 8.38 0.59
N HIS A 67 19.89 7.15 0.03
CA HIS A 67 20.92 6.64 -0.88
C HIS A 67 20.48 6.61 -2.34
N GLY A 68 19.17 6.80 -2.60
CA GLY A 68 18.54 6.65 -3.93
C GLY A 68 18.12 5.23 -4.24
N GLN A 69 17.16 5.11 -5.16
CA GLN A 69 16.46 3.85 -5.45
C GLN A 69 17.38 2.69 -5.87
N PRO A 70 18.27 2.82 -6.87
CA PRO A 70 19.03 1.67 -7.36
C PRO A 70 19.97 1.05 -6.32
N ARG A 71 20.52 1.89 -5.42
CA ARG A 71 21.47 1.44 -4.40
C ARG A 71 20.84 0.64 -3.26
N VAL A 72 19.53 0.73 -3.10
CA VAL A 72 18.78 0.05 -2.05
C VAL A 72 17.88 -1.03 -2.62
N ILE A 73 17.06 -0.71 -3.63
CA ILE A 73 16.07 -1.64 -4.18
C ILE A 73 16.73 -2.90 -4.76
N LEU A 74 17.82 -2.78 -5.51
CA LEU A 74 18.44 -3.94 -6.13
C LEU A 74 19.10 -4.87 -5.10
N PRO A 75 19.98 -4.39 -4.18
CA PRO A 75 20.53 -5.24 -3.14
C PRO A 75 19.46 -5.87 -2.25
N SER A 76 18.41 -5.13 -1.88
CA SER A 76 17.33 -5.69 -1.07
C SER A 76 16.56 -6.78 -1.83
N ALA A 77 16.25 -6.58 -3.12
CA ALA A 77 15.61 -7.61 -3.93
C ALA A 77 16.46 -8.89 -4.04
N VAL A 78 17.80 -8.75 -4.19
CA VAL A 78 18.72 -9.88 -4.23
C VAL A 78 18.74 -10.60 -2.87
N LEU A 79 18.85 -9.88 -1.76
CA LEU A 79 18.86 -10.49 -0.42
C LEU A 79 17.53 -11.18 -0.10
N ALA A 80 16.39 -10.56 -0.46
CA ALA A 80 15.09 -11.20 -0.31
C ALA A 80 14.99 -12.50 -1.12
N ALA A 81 15.43 -12.47 -2.38
CA ALA A 81 15.44 -13.65 -3.24
C ALA A 81 16.39 -14.74 -2.72
N LEU A 82 17.56 -14.37 -2.20
CA LEU A 82 18.48 -15.32 -1.56
C LEU A 82 17.88 -15.95 -0.30
N GLY A 83 17.22 -15.16 0.56
CA GLY A 83 16.52 -15.67 1.72
C GLY A 83 15.43 -16.67 1.34
N MET A 84 14.57 -16.33 0.38
CA MET A 84 13.49 -17.21 -0.06
C MET A 84 14.05 -18.46 -0.78
N THR A 85 15.11 -18.32 -1.59
CA THR A 85 15.79 -19.46 -2.22
C THR A 85 16.41 -20.38 -1.18
N LEU A 86 17.07 -19.82 -0.16
CA LEU A 86 17.65 -20.60 0.95
C LEU A 86 16.56 -21.40 1.66
N PHE A 87 15.42 -20.77 1.97
CA PHE A 87 14.27 -21.46 2.56
C PHE A 87 13.79 -22.62 1.69
N THR A 88 13.65 -22.38 0.37
CA THR A 88 13.16 -23.40 -0.57
C THR A 88 14.15 -24.59 -0.71
N VAL A 89 15.46 -24.33 -0.64
CA VAL A 89 16.50 -25.38 -0.78
C VAL A 89 16.69 -26.17 0.50
N VAL A 90 16.67 -25.48 1.63
CA VAL A 90 16.85 -26.11 2.97
C VAL A 90 15.60 -26.88 3.39
N GLY A 91 14.41 -26.44 2.95
CA GLY A 91 13.15 -27.03 3.39
C GLY A 91 12.89 -26.73 4.86
N LEU A 92 12.52 -27.76 5.63
CA LEU A 92 12.15 -27.62 7.03
C LEU A 92 13.24 -28.11 8.03
N ASP A 93 14.35 -28.61 7.53
CA ASP A 93 15.45 -29.12 8.39
C ASP A 93 16.82 -28.59 7.93
N PRO A 94 17.55 -27.83 8.76
CA PRO A 94 17.23 -27.45 10.12
C PRO A 94 16.24 -26.26 10.19
N LEU A 95 15.25 -26.38 11.04
CA LEU A 95 14.15 -25.39 11.19
C LEU A 95 14.65 -23.98 11.55
N LEU A 96 15.73 -23.87 12.33
CA LEU A 96 16.33 -22.58 12.66
C LEU A 96 16.78 -21.80 11.41
N LEU A 97 17.33 -22.51 10.42
CA LEU A 97 17.75 -21.89 9.17
C LEU A 97 16.57 -21.44 8.32
N SER A 98 15.47 -22.20 8.34
CA SER A 98 14.21 -21.82 7.69
C SER A 98 13.64 -20.54 8.28
N TYR A 99 13.64 -20.38 9.61
CA TYR A 99 13.24 -19.13 10.27
C TYR A 99 14.17 -17.96 9.93
N ALA A 100 15.50 -18.19 9.96
CA ALA A 100 16.45 -17.15 9.58
C ALA A 100 16.28 -16.72 8.11
N ALA A 101 16.06 -17.66 7.22
CA ALA A 101 15.77 -17.42 5.81
C ALA A 101 14.50 -16.58 5.62
N MET A 102 13.42 -16.86 6.38
CA MET A 102 12.19 -16.09 6.36
C MET A 102 12.38 -14.65 6.89
N VAL A 103 13.20 -14.47 7.93
CA VAL A 103 13.55 -13.13 8.42
C VAL A 103 14.28 -12.34 7.32
N VAL A 104 15.27 -12.94 6.67
CA VAL A 104 16.03 -12.28 5.58
C VAL A 104 15.10 -11.97 4.40
N ALA A 105 14.30 -12.94 3.95
CA ALA A 105 13.39 -12.77 2.83
C ALA A 105 12.37 -11.65 3.09
N GLY A 106 11.76 -11.63 4.27
CA GLY A 106 10.77 -10.63 4.65
C GLY A 106 11.39 -9.24 4.83
N PHE A 107 12.45 -9.13 5.63
CA PHE A 107 13.07 -7.85 5.96
C PHE A 107 13.59 -7.11 4.73
N PHE A 108 14.24 -7.84 3.81
CA PHE A 108 14.80 -7.26 2.60
C PHE A 108 13.83 -7.19 1.41
N THR A 109 12.54 -7.48 1.60
CA THR A 109 11.52 -7.23 0.56
C THR A 109 11.60 -5.78 0.10
N PRO A 110 11.91 -5.51 -1.20
CA PRO A 110 12.20 -4.16 -1.66
C PRO A 110 10.97 -3.26 -1.60
N PRO A 111 11.11 -1.97 -1.19
CA PRO A 111 10.00 -1.03 -1.05
C PRO A 111 9.58 -0.45 -2.41
N LEU A 112 9.18 -1.32 -3.35
CA LEU A 112 8.84 -0.95 -4.72
C LEU A 112 7.60 -0.05 -4.79
N GLU A 113 6.64 -0.25 -3.88
CA GLU A 113 5.42 0.58 -3.81
C GLU A 113 5.75 2.03 -3.47
N GLY A 114 6.42 2.23 -2.34
CA GLY A 114 6.84 3.56 -1.90
C GLY A 114 7.76 4.23 -2.92
N GLY A 115 8.69 3.44 -3.49
CA GLY A 115 9.60 3.91 -4.53
C GLY A 115 8.89 4.38 -5.80
N LEU A 116 7.88 3.64 -6.30
CA LEU A 116 7.09 4.05 -7.45
C LEU A 116 6.30 5.33 -7.17
N ARG A 117 5.62 5.40 -6.02
CA ARG A 117 4.81 6.56 -5.63
C ARG A 117 5.66 7.82 -5.51
N ALA A 118 6.87 7.70 -4.96
CA ALA A 118 7.83 8.80 -4.89
C ALA A 118 8.36 9.26 -6.26
N LEU A 119 8.28 8.40 -7.30
CA LEU A 119 8.70 8.76 -8.65
C LEU A 119 7.64 9.54 -9.44
N TRP A 120 6.35 9.37 -9.16
CA TRP A 120 5.29 9.95 -10.00
C TRP A 120 5.42 11.46 -10.18
N PRO A 121 5.68 12.29 -9.14
CA PRO A 121 5.85 13.73 -9.32
C PRO A 121 7.04 14.10 -10.22
N SER A 122 8.07 13.25 -10.32
CA SER A 122 9.23 13.48 -11.18
C SER A 122 9.05 13.04 -12.63
N VAL A 123 8.10 12.13 -12.88
CA VAL A 123 7.83 11.54 -14.21
C VAL A 123 6.65 12.22 -14.89
N LEU A 124 5.66 12.64 -14.13
CA LEU A 124 4.41 13.23 -14.60
C LEU A 124 4.42 14.73 -14.33
N LYS A 125 3.94 15.52 -15.29
CA LYS A 125 4.01 16.98 -15.24
C LYS A 125 2.76 17.65 -14.71
N SER A 126 1.60 16.97 -14.81
CA SER A 126 0.31 17.52 -14.39
C SER A 126 -0.18 16.84 -13.11
N GLU A 127 -0.85 17.60 -12.25
CA GLU A 127 -1.49 17.06 -11.05
C GLU A 127 -2.56 16.00 -11.40
N ASP A 128 -3.25 16.17 -12.52
CA ASP A 128 -4.23 15.23 -13.02
C ASP A 128 -3.61 13.88 -13.40
N ASP A 129 -2.43 13.90 -14.06
CA ASP A 129 -1.71 12.67 -14.38
C ASP A 129 -1.18 11.97 -13.12
N ILE A 130 -0.73 12.73 -12.12
CA ILE A 130 -0.30 12.19 -10.83
C ILE A 130 -1.49 11.55 -10.09
N HIS A 131 -2.64 12.24 -10.06
CA HIS A 131 -3.87 11.70 -9.49
C HIS A 131 -4.30 10.40 -10.18
N ALA A 132 -4.29 10.37 -11.51
CA ALA A 132 -4.59 9.18 -12.30
C ALA A 132 -3.58 8.05 -12.04
N ALA A 133 -2.30 8.37 -11.81
CA ALA A 133 -1.26 7.41 -11.50
C ALA A 133 -1.48 6.74 -10.13
N TYR A 134 -1.81 7.50 -9.11
CA TYR A 134 -2.14 6.95 -7.80
C TYR A 134 -3.42 6.11 -7.82
N SER A 135 -4.42 6.53 -8.59
CA SER A 135 -5.65 5.76 -8.77
C SER A 135 -5.39 4.44 -9.48
N LEU A 136 -4.55 4.45 -10.54
CA LEU A 136 -4.17 3.24 -11.26
C LEU A 136 -3.32 2.30 -10.39
N ASP A 137 -2.41 2.82 -9.55
CA ASP A 137 -1.63 2.02 -8.62
C ASP A 137 -2.53 1.35 -7.57
N ALA A 138 -3.53 2.07 -7.03
CA ALA A 138 -4.51 1.51 -6.09
C ALA A 138 -5.34 0.38 -6.74
N ILE A 139 -5.83 0.59 -7.97
CA ILE A 139 -6.54 -0.44 -8.74
C ILE A 139 -5.65 -1.66 -8.99
N ALA A 140 -4.42 -1.42 -9.42
CA ALA A 140 -3.47 -2.48 -9.72
C ALA A 140 -3.08 -3.29 -8.48
N GLN A 141 -3.07 -2.66 -7.31
CA GLN A 141 -2.88 -3.34 -6.03
C GLN A 141 -3.99 -4.34 -5.75
N GLU A 142 -5.26 -3.96 -5.93
CA GLU A 142 -6.39 -4.88 -5.77
C GLU A 142 -6.32 -6.04 -6.76
N LEU A 143 -5.94 -5.74 -8.02
CA LEU A 143 -5.79 -6.76 -9.06
C LEU A 143 -4.72 -7.80 -8.71
N ILE A 144 -3.57 -7.39 -8.13
CA ILE A 144 -2.51 -8.31 -7.71
C ILE A 144 -3.01 -9.26 -6.64
N TYR A 145 -3.80 -8.79 -5.67
CA TYR A 145 -4.34 -9.65 -4.62
C TYR A 145 -5.36 -10.67 -5.14
N VAL A 146 -6.07 -10.36 -6.21
CA VAL A 146 -6.99 -11.30 -6.87
C VAL A 146 -6.26 -12.26 -7.80
N VAL A 147 -5.39 -11.75 -8.66
CA VAL A 147 -4.72 -12.54 -9.71
C VAL A 147 -3.50 -13.30 -9.18
N GLY A 148 -2.81 -12.75 -8.18
CA GLY A 148 -1.59 -13.35 -7.62
C GLY A 148 -1.76 -14.78 -7.13
N PRO A 149 -2.74 -15.09 -6.26
CA PRO A 149 -3.03 -16.45 -5.83
C PRO A 149 -3.33 -17.40 -6.99
N LEU A 150 -4.05 -16.95 -8.03
CA LEU A 150 -4.32 -17.76 -9.21
C LEU A 150 -3.04 -18.11 -9.97
N ILE A 151 -2.11 -17.16 -10.10
CA ILE A 151 -0.79 -17.40 -10.72
C ILE A 151 -0.03 -18.46 -9.90
N VAL A 152 0.03 -18.33 -8.58
CA VAL A 152 0.69 -19.30 -7.69
C VAL A 152 0.10 -20.69 -7.88
N MET A 153 -1.22 -20.83 -7.78
CA MET A 153 -1.91 -22.11 -7.92
C MET A 153 -1.68 -22.74 -9.30
N ARG A 154 -1.61 -21.94 -10.35
CA ARG A 154 -1.29 -22.46 -11.70
C ARG A 154 0.14 -22.94 -11.79
N ILE A 155 1.11 -22.25 -11.22
CA ILE A 155 2.51 -22.70 -11.22
C ILE A 155 2.64 -23.98 -10.41
N VAL A 156 2.03 -24.06 -9.24
CA VAL A 156 2.01 -25.28 -8.41
C VAL A 156 1.41 -26.45 -9.18
N ALA A 157 0.27 -26.26 -9.85
CA ALA A 157 -0.40 -27.30 -10.60
C ALA A 157 0.40 -27.83 -11.81
N PHE A 158 1.24 -26.99 -12.43
CA PHE A 158 2.04 -27.38 -13.59
C PHE A 158 3.46 -27.82 -13.25
N TRP A 159 3.98 -27.44 -12.10
CA TRP A 159 5.36 -27.70 -11.72
C TRP A 159 5.48 -28.24 -10.29
N SER A 160 5.57 -27.35 -9.28
CA SER A 160 5.64 -27.69 -7.86
C SER A 160 5.53 -26.44 -6.99
N GLU A 161 5.36 -26.62 -5.69
CA GLU A 161 5.36 -25.54 -4.70
C GLU A 161 6.73 -24.84 -4.62
N ALA A 162 7.83 -25.61 -4.64
CA ALA A 162 9.19 -25.08 -4.74
C ALA A 162 9.38 -24.29 -6.04
N GLY A 163 8.90 -24.83 -7.15
CA GLY A 163 8.90 -24.16 -8.46
C GLY A 163 8.16 -22.81 -8.42
N ALA A 164 7.03 -22.74 -7.72
CA ALA A 164 6.30 -21.49 -7.55
C ALA A 164 7.14 -20.43 -6.81
N LEU A 165 7.83 -20.79 -5.72
CA LEU A 165 8.71 -19.89 -4.99
C LEU A 165 9.88 -19.40 -5.87
N PHE A 166 10.51 -20.26 -6.65
CA PHE A 166 11.58 -19.88 -7.59
C PHE A 166 11.09 -18.92 -8.68
N VAL A 167 9.93 -19.21 -9.30
CA VAL A 167 9.36 -18.34 -10.34
C VAL A 167 9.04 -16.97 -9.75
N LEU A 168 8.41 -16.93 -8.58
CA LEU A 168 8.09 -15.67 -7.89
C LEU A 168 9.37 -14.87 -7.60
N ASN A 169 10.45 -15.52 -7.12
CA ASN A 169 11.74 -14.86 -6.89
C ASN A 169 12.31 -14.24 -8.17
N ILE A 170 12.29 -14.98 -9.27
CA ILE A 170 12.76 -14.50 -10.58
C ILE A 170 11.92 -13.29 -11.01
N LEU A 171 10.60 -13.37 -10.91
CA LEU A 171 9.70 -12.25 -11.23
C LEU A 171 9.98 -11.02 -10.35
N GLY A 172 10.20 -11.23 -9.05
CA GLY A 172 10.57 -10.16 -8.11
C GLY A 172 11.85 -9.44 -8.53
N LEU A 173 12.89 -10.21 -8.86
CA LEU A 173 14.18 -9.67 -9.33
C LEU A 173 14.04 -8.95 -10.68
N LEU A 174 13.34 -9.53 -11.65
CA LEU A 174 13.10 -8.90 -12.96
C LEU A 174 12.31 -7.61 -12.82
N GLY A 175 11.29 -7.58 -11.96
CA GLY A 175 10.53 -6.39 -11.66
C GLY A 175 11.38 -5.29 -11.02
N ALA A 176 12.18 -5.64 -10.02
CA ALA A 176 13.13 -4.71 -9.39
C ALA A 176 14.16 -4.18 -10.41
N LEU A 177 14.75 -5.04 -11.25
CA LEU A 177 15.65 -4.65 -12.33
C LEU A 177 14.99 -3.70 -13.33
N ALA A 178 13.75 -3.98 -13.75
CA ALA A 178 13.00 -3.12 -14.66
C ALA A 178 12.82 -1.70 -14.10
N VAL A 179 12.59 -1.58 -12.78
CA VAL A 179 12.47 -0.29 -12.08
C VAL A 179 13.83 0.40 -11.98
N VAL A 180 14.84 -0.23 -11.37
CA VAL A 180 16.12 0.43 -11.04
C VAL A 180 16.96 0.78 -12.26
N THR A 181 16.80 0.05 -13.37
CA THR A 181 17.49 0.36 -14.64
C THR A 181 16.76 1.44 -15.45
N SER A 182 15.57 1.89 -15.03
CA SER A 182 14.87 2.99 -15.68
C SER A 182 15.57 4.34 -15.41
N PRO A 183 15.67 5.23 -16.42
CA PRO A 183 16.31 6.54 -16.24
C PRO A 183 15.69 7.38 -15.11
N PRO A 184 14.34 7.42 -14.91
CA PRO A 184 13.77 8.15 -13.78
C PRO A 184 14.26 7.63 -12.43
N SER A 185 14.26 6.31 -12.18
CA SER A 185 14.73 5.73 -10.93
C SER A 185 16.22 6.00 -10.67
N ARG A 186 17.06 5.93 -11.72
CA ARG A 186 18.51 6.19 -11.62
C ARG A 186 18.84 7.63 -11.28
N LYS A 187 18.04 8.58 -11.80
CA LYS A 187 18.25 10.02 -11.61
C LYS A 187 17.55 10.54 -10.36
N TRP A 188 16.57 9.80 -9.87
CA TRP A 188 15.78 10.24 -8.73
C TRP A 188 16.63 10.41 -7.48
N ARG A 189 16.42 11.53 -6.82
CA ARG A 189 16.99 11.85 -5.51
C ARG A 189 15.89 12.48 -4.68
N SER A 190 15.83 12.12 -3.44
CA SER A 190 14.96 12.78 -2.49
C SER A 190 15.44 14.22 -2.27
N GLU A 191 14.53 15.10 -1.87
CA GLU A 191 14.89 16.45 -1.46
C GLU A 191 15.86 16.42 -0.28
N ALA A 192 16.58 17.54 -0.06
CA ALA A 192 17.47 17.66 1.09
C ALA A 192 16.71 17.39 2.39
N ARG A 193 17.16 16.38 3.14
CA ARG A 193 16.53 15.93 4.36
C ARG A 193 16.97 16.78 5.53
N GLU A 194 16.02 17.24 6.35
CA GLU A 194 16.34 17.69 7.70
C GLU A 194 16.73 16.48 8.57
N ALA A 195 17.90 16.52 9.17
CA ALA A 195 18.39 15.42 10.02
C ALA A 195 17.49 15.28 11.28
N HIS A 196 16.61 14.28 11.27
CA HIS A 196 15.77 13.98 12.41
C HIS A 196 15.61 12.46 12.53
N TRP A 197 15.77 11.93 13.75
CA TRP A 197 15.74 10.48 14.00
C TRP A 197 14.38 9.83 13.71
N LEU A 198 13.25 10.57 13.92
CA LEU A 198 11.90 10.10 13.62
C LEU A 198 11.60 10.04 12.12
N GLY A 199 12.40 10.66 11.26
CA GLY A 199 12.17 10.64 9.81
C GLY A 199 10.76 11.11 9.43
N ALA A 200 10.04 10.29 8.69
CA ALA A 200 8.66 10.57 8.25
C ALA A 200 7.67 10.70 9.41
N LEU A 201 7.89 9.96 10.51
CA LEU A 201 6.98 9.92 11.66
C LEU A 201 6.91 11.23 12.47
N ARG A 202 7.75 12.23 12.18
CA ARG A 202 7.64 13.56 12.79
C ARG A 202 6.39 14.32 12.33
N SER A 203 5.80 13.96 11.19
CA SER A 203 4.59 14.59 10.67
C SER A 203 3.35 14.09 11.42
N ARG A 204 2.68 15.02 12.13
CA ARG A 204 1.39 14.72 12.79
C ARG A 204 0.31 14.30 11.79
N GLY A 205 0.29 14.92 10.61
CA GLY A 205 -0.64 14.55 9.55
C GLY A 205 -0.41 13.12 9.07
N LEU A 206 0.85 12.72 8.88
CA LEU A 206 1.18 11.35 8.53
C LEU A 206 0.75 10.36 9.62
N LEU A 207 1.02 10.64 10.91
CA LEU A 207 0.60 9.76 12.01
C LEU A 207 -0.91 9.53 12.04
N VAL A 208 -1.70 10.56 11.75
CA VAL A 208 -3.17 10.44 11.63
C VAL A 208 -3.56 9.52 10.48
N LEU A 209 -2.89 9.65 9.32
CA LEU A 209 -3.12 8.76 8.18
C LEU A 209 -2.76 7.32 8.51
N LEU A 210 -1.62 7.08 9.15
CA LEU A 210 -1.20 5.75 9.58
C LEU A 210 -2.25 5.12 10.51
N GLY A 211 -2.73 5.88 11.51
CA GLY A 211 -3.79 5.42 12.41
C GLY A 211 -5.09 5.07 11.67
N ALA A 212 -5.54 5.93 10.76
CA ALA A 212 -6.74 5.66 9.97
C ALA A 212 -6.57 4.42 9.08
N PHE A 213 -5.43 4.27 8.41
CA PHE A 213 -5.16 3.15 7.51
C PHE A 213 -4.90 1.83 8.25
N PHE A 214 -4.39 1.88 9.48
CA PHE A 214 -4.38 0.72 10.37
C PHE A 214 -5.79 0.16 10.59
N PHE A 215 -6.76 1.02 10.88
CA PHE A 215 -8.15 0.58 11.09
C PHE A 215 -8.86 0.19 9.79
N ILE A 216 -8.53 0.79 8.64
CA ILE A 216 -9.03 0.32 7.33
C ILE A 216 -8.49 -1.09 7.04
N GLY A 217 -7.20 -1.33 7.27
CA GLY A 217 -6.62 -2.66 7.18
C GLY A 217 -7.30 -3.65 8.10
N SER A 218 -7.52 -3.27 9.39
CA SER A 218 -8.22 -4.10 10.37
C SER A 218 -9.64 -4.47 9.92
N ALA A 219 -10.37 -3.53 9.31
CA ALA A 219 -11.69 -3.81 8.74
C ALA A 219 -11.62 -4.89 7.64
N LEU A 220 -10.63 -4.78 6.73
CA LEU A 220 -10.48 -5.75 5.64
C LEU A 220 -10.05 -7.13 6.13
N GLY A 221 -9.12 -7.20 7.10
CA GLY A 221 -8.75 -8.46 7.74
C GLY A 221 -9.95 -9.12 8.42
N SER A 222 -10.80 -8.35 9.09
CA SER A 222 -12.02 -8.84 9.73
C SER A 222 -13.05 -9.30 8.71
N ILE A 223 -13.26 -8.56 7.59
CA ILE A 223 -14.18 -8.95 6.50
C ILE A 223 -13.72 -10.28 5.88
N ALA A 224 -12.43 -10.50 5.70
CA ALA A 224 -11.91 -11.72 5.11
C ALA A 224 -12.31 -12.96 5.94
N VAL A 225 -12.14 -12.92 7.26
CA VAL A 225 -12.53 -14.02 8.16
C VAL A 225 -14.04 -14.15 8.28
N ALA A 226 -14.77 -13.02 8.41
CA ALA A 226 -16.23 -13.02 8.48
C ALA A 226 -16.86 -13.59 7.19
N ALA A 227 -16.27 -13.35 6.02
CA ALA A 227 -16.71 -13.93 4.75
C ALA A 227 -16.53 -15.44 4.70
N VAL A 228 -15.46 -15.98 5.32
CA VAL A 228 -15.27 -17.43 5.44
C VAL A 228 -16.35 -18.04 6.34
N ALA A 229 -16.56 -17.45 7.54
CA ALA A 229 -17.59 -17.91 8.46
C ALA A 229 -18.99 -17.85 7.83
N TYR A 230 -19.30 -16.76 7.12
CA TYR A 230 -20.55 -16.66 6.35
C TYR A 230 -20.66 -17.76 5.28
N GLY A 231 -19.56 -18.08 4.61
CA GLY A 231 -19.52 -19.14 3.61
C GLY A 231 -19.82 -20.51 4.21
N ASP A 232 -19.26 -20.82 5.38
CA ASP A 232 -19.48 -22.08 6.08
C ASP A 232 -20.98 -22.29 6.42
N ASP A 233 -21.68 -21.21 6.79
CA ASP A 233 -23.13 -21.24 7.09
C ASP A 233 -24.01 -21.28 5.82
N HIS A 234 -23.50 -20.96 4.63
CA HIS A 234 -24.29 -20.71 3.41
C HIS A 234 -23.82 -21.50 2.17
N GLY A 235 -23.17 -22.64 2.33
CA GLY A 235 -22.84 -23.54 1.21
C GLY A 235 -21.35 -23.72 0.94
N GLY A 236 -20.50 -23.28 1.86
CA GLY A 236 -19.06 -23.60 1.87
C GLY A 236 -18.15 -22.53 1.27
N GLY A 237 -16.86 -22.88 1.15
CA GLY A 237 -15.77 -21.91 0.82
C GLY A 237 -15.91 -21.17 -0.51
N GLY A 238 -16.71 -21.65 -1.46
CA GLY A 238 -17.01 -20.93 -2.70
C GLY A 238 -17.73 -19.60 -2.47
N VAL A 239 -18.59 -19.52 -1.45
CA VAL A 239 -19.35 -18.32 -1.11
C VAL A 239 -18.42 -17.21 -0.58
N ALA A 240 -17.46 -17.54 0.27
CA ALA A 240 -16.45 -16.60 0.73
C ALA A 240 -15.69 -15.95 -0.45
N SER A 241 -15.34 -16.77 -1.45
CA SER A 241 -14.66 -16.29 -2.65
C SER A 241 -15.53 -15.32 -3.46
N TYR A 242 -16.85 -15.55 -3.54
CA TYR A 242 -17.76 -14.61 -4.22
C TYR A 242 -17.82 -13.26 -3.50
N LEU A 243 -17.92 -13.25 -2.16
CA LEU A 243 -17.95 -12.02 -1.38
C LEU A 243 -16.67 -11.20 -1.54
N LEU A 244 -15.51 -11.84 -1.37
CA LEU A 244 -14.21 -11.17 -1.49
C LEU A 244 -13.92 -10.69 -2.92
N SER A 245 -14.32 -11.49 -3.93
CA SER A 245 -14.21 -11.08 -5.32
C SER A 245 -15.14 -9.90 -5.65
N ALA A 246 -16.38 -9.90 -5.14
CA ALA A 246 -17.31 -8.80 -5.32
C ALA A 246 -16.80 -7.51 -4.68
N LEU A 247 -16.22 -7.58 -3.48
CA LEU A 247 -15.58 -6.45 -2.80
C LEU A 247 -14.42 -5.90 -3.65
N GLY A 248 -13.58 -6.76 -4.21
CA GLY A 248 -12.50 -6.38 -5.14
C GLY A 248 -13.02 -5.75 -6.42
N VAL A 249 -14.06 -6.30 -7.03
CA VAL A 249 -14.73 -5.72 -8.23
C VAL A 249 -15.30 -4.34 -7.90
N GLY A 250 -15.93 -4.17 -6.74
CA GLY A 250 -16.39 -2.87 -6.25
C GLY A 250 -15.23 -1.87 -6.17
N ALA A 251 -14.10 -2.27 -5.60
CA ALA A 251 -12.90 -1.44 -5.50
C ALA A 251 -12.35 -1.04 -6.89
N LEU A 252 -12.31 -1.98 -7.85
CA LEU A 252 -11.90 -1.70 -9.24
C LEU A 252 -12.82 -0.67 -9.91
N ILE A 253 -14.13 -0.81 -9.78
CA ILE A 253 -15.13 0.12 -10.31
C ILE A 253 -14.96 1.50 -9.68
N GLY A 254 -14.94 1.56 -8.34
CA GLY A 254 -14.79 2.81 -7.60
C GLY A 254 -13.48 3.53 -7.93
N GLY A 255 -12.37 2.80 -7.96
CA GLY A 255 -11.06 3.34 -8.32
C GLY A 255 -11.03 3.89 -9.75
N SER A 256 -11.64 3.18 -10.70
CA SER A 256 -11.73 3.61 -12.10
C SER A 256 -12.54 4.90 -12.24
N ILE A 257 -13.69 5.01 -11.57
CA ILE A 257 -14.52 6.22 -11.56
C ILE A 257 -13.76 7.37 -10.89
N TYR A 258 -13.08 7.11 -9.76
CA TYR A 258 -12.34 8.12 -9.04
C TYR A 258 -11.17 8.67 -9.85
N GLY A 259 -10.40 7.81 -10.51
CA GLY A 259 -9.25 8.19 -11.32
C GLY A 259 -9.61 8.86 -12.65
N ALA A 260 -10.83 8.65 -13.17
CA ALA A 260 -11.30 9.24 -14.42
C ALA A 260 -11.85 10.67 -14.29
N ARG A 261 -12.05 11.18 -13.08
CA ARG A 261 -12.69 12.48 -12.82
C ARG A 261 -11.86 13.35 -11.90
N GLN A 262 -11.93 14.66 -12.13
CA GLN A 262 -11.49 15.66 -11.16
C GLN A 262 -12.56 15.85 -10.09
N TRP A 263 -12.12 15.81 -8.83
CA TRP A 263 -13.02 15.93 -7.69
C TRP A 263 -12.80 17.27 -6.98
N PRO A 264 -13.87 17.98 -6.61
CA PRO A 264 -13.76 19.25 -5.91
C PRO A 264 -13.21 19.06 -4.49
N GLY A 265 -12.71 20.16 -3.91
CA GLY A 265 -12.22 20.20 -2.54
C GLY A 265 -10.77 19.72 -2.37
N THR A 266 -10.26 19.87 -1.14
CA THR A 266 -8.89 19.44 -0.82
C THR A 266 -8.78 17.92 -0.71
N PRO A 267 -7.61 17.33 -0.99
CA PRO A 267 -7.41 15.89 -0.84
C PRO A 267 -7.79 15.37 0.56
N GLU A 268 -7.52 16.14 1.60
CA GLU A 268 -7.83 15.79 2.99
C GLU A 268 -9.35 15.77 3.25
N GLN A 269 -10.11 16.66 2.60
CA GLN A 269 -11.59 16.64 2.67
C GLN A 269 -12.15 15.44 1.92
N ARG A 270 -11.64 15.20 0.70
CA ARG A 270 -12.02 14.03 -0.13
C ARG A 270 -11.76 12.73 0.60
N LEU A 271 -10.59 12.58 1.23
CA LEU A 271 -10.25 11.38 2.00
C LEU A 271 -11.28 11.11 3.11
N ARG A 272 -11.69 12.13 3.86
CA ARG A 272 -12.73 11.96 4.90
C ARG A 272 -14.05 11.48 4.33
N VAL A 273 -14.48 12.05 3.19
CA VAL A 273 -15.73 11.65 2.54
C VAL A 273 -15.64 10.21 2.02
N LEU A 274 -14.51 9.84 1.42
CA LEU A 274 -14.29 8.49 0.91
C LEU A 274 -14.24 7.44 2.03
N VAL A 275 -13.56 7.74 3.14
CA VAL A 275 -13.51 6.84 4.31
C VAL A 275 -14.88 6.81 5.03
N ALA A 276 -15.64 7.89 5.02
CA ALA A 276 -17.04 7.87 5.50
C ALA A 276 -17.90 6.97 4.61
N GLY A 277 -17.78 7.07 3.29
CA GLY A 277 -18.43 6.17 2.34
C GLY A 277 -18.05 4.71 2.56
N LEU A 278 -16.77 4.43 2.83
CA LEU A 278 -16.28 3.08 3.16
C LEU A 278 -16.91 2.55 4.46
N ALA A 279 -16.88 3.34 5.53
CA ALA A 279 -17.44 2.95 6.82
C ALA A 279 -18.94 2.70 6.74
N VAL A 280 -19.68 3.56 6.03
CA VAL A 280 -21.13 3.39 5.80
C VAL A 280 -21.39 2.19 4.90
N GLY A 281 -20.56 1.98 3.88
CA GLY A 281 -20.66 0.84 2.96
C GLY A 281 -20.50 -0.52 3.64
N TYR A 282 -19.81 -0.59 4.78
CA TYR A 282 -19.68 -1.82 5.57
C TYR A 282 -20.94 -2.12 6.43
N VAL A 283 -21.74 -1.11 6.79
CA VAL A 283 -22.91 -1.30 7.69
C VAL A 283 -23.93 -2.31 7.15
N PRO A 284 -24.31 -2.32 5.85
CA PRO A 284 -25.25 -3.29 5.33
C PRO A 284 -24.80 -4.75 5.43
N LEU A 285 -23.50 -5.03 5.57
CA LEU A 285 -22.99 -6.38 5.77
C LEU A 285 -23.47 -7.01 7.09
N LEU A 286 -23.89 -6.19 8.07
CA LEU A 286 -24.46 -6.65 9.33
C LEU A 286 -25.81 -7.37 9.17
N LEU A 287 -26.51 -7.13 8.07
CA LEU A 287 -27.81 -7.74 7.80
C LEU A 287 -27.69 -9.24 7.49
N VAL A 288 -26.51 -9.70 7.11
CA VAL A 288 -26.20 -11.11 6.79
C VAL A 288 -27.32 -11.76 5.95
N PRO A 289 -27.73 -11.14 4.81
CA PRO A 289 -28.81 -11.66 3.98
C PRO A 289 -28.34 -12.90 3.19
N GLY A 290 -29.23 -13.51 2.40
CA GLY A 290 -28.85 -14.61 1.52
C GLY A 290 -27.72 -14.26 0.55
N VAL A 291 -27.03 -15.28 0.01
CA VAL A 291 -25.74 -15.21 -0.73
C VAL A 291 -25.73 -14.15 -1.82
N VAL A 292 -26.78 -14.08 -2.67
CA VAL A 292 -26.82 -13.10 -3.78
C VAL A 292 -26.83 -11.67 -3.26
N SER A 293 -27.67 -11.37 -2.29
CA SER A 293 -27.78 -10.03 -1.70
C SER A 293 -26.47 -9.66 -0.97
N MET A 294 -25.88 -10.61 -0.23
CA MET A 294 -24.64 -10.41 0.48
C MET A 294 -23.47 -10.12 -0.48
N THR A 295 -23.42 -10.82 -1.60
CA THR A 295 -22.41 -10.58 -2.66
C THR A 295 -22.54 -9.18 -3.25
N ILE A 296 -23.78 -8.72 -3.51
CA ILE A 296 -24.02 -7.35 -4.01
C ILE A 296 -23.59 -6.32 -2.95
N LEU A 297 -23.96 -6.52 -1.68
CA LEU A 297 -23.58 -5.63 -0.59
C LEU A 297 -22.06 -5.57 -0.41
N ALA A 298 -21.34 -6.69 -0.54
CA ALA A 298 -19.89 -6.73 -0.52
C ALA A 298 -19.29 -5.93 -1.67
N GLY A 299 -19.86 -6.02 -2.89
CA GLY A 299 -19.46 -5.21 -4.03
C GLY A 299 -19.64 -3.71 -3.78
N VAL A 300 -20.79 -3.31 -3.25
CA VAL A 300 -21.07 -1.91 -2.89
C VAL A 300 -20.12 -1.42 -1.79
N ALA A 301 -19.85 -2.23 -0.79
CA ALA A 301 -18.90 -1.93 0.29
C ALA A 301 -17.48 -1.67 -0.24
N GLY A 302 -17.06 -2.40 -1.28
CA GLY A 302 -15.74 -2.24 -1.90
C GLY A 302 -15.56 -0.94 -2.69
N VAL A 303 -16.63 -0.30 -3.18
CA VAL A 303 -16.55 0.86 -4.11
C VAL A 303 -15.67 2.00 -3.59
N PHE A 304 -15.62 2.23 -2.29
CA PHE A 304 -14.83 3.31 -1.69
C PHE A 304 -13.39 2.92 -1.31
N LEU A 305 -13.00 1.64 -1.45
CA LEU A 305 -11.69 1.16 -0.99
C LEU A 305 -10.54 1.73 -1.82
N ALA A 306 -10.50 1.44 -3.13
CA ALA A 306 -9.43 1.93 -4.00
C ALA A 306 -9.40 3.46 -4.11
N PRO A 307 -10.54 4.18 -4.17
CA PRO A 307 -10.54 5.64 -4.07
C PRO A 307 -9.92 6.18 -2.77
N SER A 308 -10.19 5.52 -1.62
CA SER A 308 -9.60 5.92 -0.34
C SER A 308 -8.08 5.75 -0.35
N LEU A 309 -7.58 4.64 -0.89
CA LEU A 309 -6.14 4.39 -1.06
C LEU A 309 -5.51 5.43 -1.98
N ALA A 310 -6.08 5.66 -3.17
CA ALA A 310 -5.56 6.62 -4.13
C ALA A 310 -5.51 8.05 -3.56
N CYS A 311 -6.58 8.46 -2.86
CA CYS A 311 -6.63 9.76 -2.21
C CYS A 311 -5.61 9.87 -1.07
N ALA A 312 -5.42 8.79 -0.29
CA ALA A 312 -4.42 8.77 0.77
C ALA A 312 -3.00 8.92 0.21
N PHE A 313 -2.70 8.34 -0.96
CA PHE A 313 -1.38 8.51 -1.58
C PHE A 313 -1.08 9.99 -1.87
N VAL A 314 -2.08 10.74 -2.38
CA VAL A 314 -1.96 12.20 -2.56
C VAL A 314 -1.73 12.92 -1.22
N VAL A 315 -2.48 12.53 -0.17
CA VAL A 315 -2.35 13.18 1.15
C VAL A 315 -1.01 12.83 1.80
N VAL A 316 -0.50 11.59 1.65
CA VAL A 316 0.84 11.20 2.14
C VAL A 316 1.92 12.03 1.47
N ASP A 317 1.88 12.18 0.15
CA ASP A 317 2.86 12.97 -0.61
C ASP A 317 2.93 14.42 -0.10
N ARG A 318 1.78 15.02 0.21
CA ARG A 318 1.68 16.39 0.74
C ARG A 318 2.12 16.55 2.20
N HIS A 319 1.98 15.51 3.02
CA HIS A 319 2.28 15.56 4.45
C HIS A 319 3.62 14.92 4.82
N ALA A 320 4.28 14.23 3.88
CA ALA A 320 5.60 13.69 4.08
C ALA A 320 6.61 14.82 4.28
N PRO A 321 7.40 14.80 5.36
CA PRO A 321 8.48 15.77 5.52
C PRO A 321 9.46 15.66 4.35
N ARG A 322 10.10 16.78 3.99
CA ARG A 322 11.08 16.83 2.91
C ARG A 322 12.12 15.72 3.08
N GLY A 323 12.41 15.03 2.01
CA GLY A 323 13.41 13.96 2.00
C GLY A 323 12.98 12.66 2.67
N THR A 324 11.66 12.41 2.88
CA THR A 324 11.14 11.20 3.55
C THR A 324 9.94 10.58 2.85
N VAL A 325 9.75 10.83 1.57
CA VAL A 325 8.54 10.44 0.83
C VAL A 325 8.42 8.92 0.71
N THR A 326 9.51 8.23 0.34
CA THR A 326 9.50 6.75 0.22
C THR A 326 9.27 6.10 1.59
N GLU A 327 9.90 6.63 2.64
CA GLU A 327 9.70 6.19 4.02
C GLU A 327 8.22 6.36 4.44
N ALA A 328 7.60 7.50 4.12
CA ALA A 328 6.20 7.79 4.46
C ALA A 328 5.22 6.81 3.79
N PHE A 329 5.40 6.54 2.50
CA PHE A 329 4.60 5.54 1.78
C PHE A 329 4.81 4.12 2.33
N SER A 330 6.05 3.76 2.70
CA SER A 330 6.36 2.46 3.30
C SER A 330 5.67 2.30 4.66
N TRP A 331 5.66 3.35 5.49
CA TRP A 331 4.90 3.36 6.75
C TRP A 331 3.40 3.18 6.52
N LEU A 332 2.82 3.80 5.49
CA LEU A 332 1.40 3.64 5.17
C LEU A 332 1.06 2.19 4.85
N VAL A 333 1.85 1.55 3.98
CA VAL A 333 1.68 0.14 3.61
C VAL A 333 1.83 -0.78 4.82
N THR A 334 2.86 -0.53 5.64
CA THR A 334 3.10 -1.28 6.87
C THR A 334 1.92 -1.15 7.85
N SER A 335 1.45 0.07 8.08
CA SER A 335 0.33 0.33 9.01
C SER A 335 -0.94 -0.38 8.57
N PHE A 336 -1.25 -0.32 7.27
CA PHE A 336 -2.38 -1.03 6.68
C PHE A 336 -2.25 -2.56 6.84
N GLY A 337 -1.08 -3.12 6.51
CA GLY A 337 -0.81 -4.56 6.61
C GLY A 337 -0.85 -5.08 8.05
N VAL A 338 -0.25 -4.34 9.00
CA VAL A 338 -0.32 -4.68 10.44
C VAL A 338 -1.75 -4.59 10.95
N GLY A 339 -2.50 -3.57 10.51
CA GLY A 339 -3.93 -3.45 10.80
C GLY A 339 -4.71 -4.67 10.32
N ALA A 340 -4.48 -5.11 9.08
CA ALA A 340 -5.14 -6.29 8.52
C ALA A 340 -4.83 -7.57 9.31
N ALA A 341 -3.57 -7.78 9.66
CA ALA A 341 -3.15 -8.92 10.46
C ALA A 341 -3.82 -8.92 11.87
N ILE A 342 -3.85 -7.75 12.51
CA ILE A 342 -4.49 -7.59 13.82
C ILE A 342 -6.00 -7.78 13.70
N GLY A 343 -6.65 -7.20 12.68
CA GLY A 343 -8.08 -7.40 12.41
C GLY A 343 -8.43 -8.87 12.23
N THR A 344 -7.63 -9.61 11.46
CA THR A 344 -7.78 -11.06 11.27
C THR A 344 -7.65 -11.82 12.60
N ALA A 345 -6.69 -11.43 13.45
CA ALA A 345 -6.46 -12.10 14.73
C ALA A 345 -7.60 -11.84 15.74
N PHE A 346 -8.05 -10.58 15.84
CA PHE A 346 -9.08 -10.19 16.80
C PHE A 346 -10.49 -10.66 16.42
N VAL A 347 -10.74 -10.82 15.12
CA VAL A 347 -12.06 -11.27 14.66
C VAL A 347 -12.33 -12.75 14.91
N GLY A 348 -11.29 -13.59 15.01
CA GLY A 348 -11.42 -15.03 15.23
C GLY A 348 -12.32 -15.37 16.43
N PRO A 349 -11.99 -14.93 17.65
CA PRO A 349 -12.83 -15.14 18.82
C PRO A 349 -14.25 -14.55 18.66
N ALA A 350 -14.41 -13.40 18.02
CA ALA A 350 -15.72 -12.80 17.80
C ALA A 350 -16.61 -13.70 16.91
N VAL A 351 -16.02 -14.31 15.88
CA VAL A 351 -16.72 -15.25 14.98
C VAL A 351 -17.06 -16.55 15.69
N GLU A 352 -16.17 -17.09 16.54
CA GLU A 352 -16.42 -18.32 17.29
C GLU A 352 -17.65 -18.20 18.20
N TYR A 353 -17.86 -17.04 18.84
CA TYR A 353 -18.99 -16.83 19.77
C TYR A 353 -20.23 -16.23 19.13
N GLY A 354 -20.10 -15.47 18.05
CA GLY A 354 -21.23 -14.72 17.47
C GLY A 354 -21.39 -14.88 15.95
N GLY A 355 -20.73 -15.87 15.34
CA GLY A 355 -20.83 -16.17 13.91
C GLY A 355 -20.33 -15.04 13.00
N ALA A 356 -20.69 -15.12 11.73
CA ALA A 356 -20.31 -14.14 10.71
C ALA A 356 -20.73 -12.70 11.06
N THR A 357 -21.91 -12.53 11.68
CA THR A 357 -22.41 -11.20 12.09
C THR A 357 -21.45 -10.50 13.04
N ALA A 358 -20.93 -11.19 14.05
CA ALA A 358 -19.95 -10.63 14.98
C ALA A 358 -18.66 -10.23 14.26
N GLY A 359 -18.23 -11.01 13.26
CA GLY A 359 -17.10 -10.66 12.42
C GLY A 359 -17.32 -9.35 11.63
N PHE A 360 -18.50 -9.16 11.05
CA PHE A 360 -18.84 -7.91 10.36
C PHE A 360 -19.00 -6.73 11.31
N VAL A 361 -19.45 -6.95 12.57
CA VAL A 361 -19.46 -5.89 13.61
C VAL A 361 -18.05 -5.36 13.87
N VAL A 362 -17.05 -6.24 13.98
CA VAL A 362 -15.65 -5.83 14.15
C VAL A 362 -15.17 -5.00 12.94
N ALA A 363 -15.53 -5.42 11.73
CA ALA A 363 -15.19 -4.70 10.50
C ALA A 363 -15.81 -3.29 10.46
N VAL A 364 -17.11 -3.18 10.76
CA VAL A 364 -17.83 -1.89 10.84
C VAL A 364 -17.23 -0.98 11.92
N GLY A 365 -16.96 -1.54 13.11
CA GLY A 365 -16.32 -0.83 14.21
C GLY A 365 -14.94 -0.28 13.82
N SER A 366 -14.14 -1.09 13.12
CA SER A 366 -12.84 -0.67 12.60
C SER A 366 -12.98 0.45 11.56
N GLY A 367 -13.90 0.32 10.59
CA GLY A 367 -14.17 1.36 9.60
C GLY A 367 -14.65 2.69 10.23
N ALA A 368 -15.55 2.60 11.22
CA ALA A 368 -16.00 3.75 11.99
C ALA A 368 -14.86 4.41 12.78
N THR A 369 -13.96 3.62 13.37
CA THR A 369 -12.79 4.12 14.09
C THR A 369 -11.81 4.81 13.14
N ALA A 370 -11.58 4.28 11.94
CA ALA A 370 -10.79 4.95 10.91
C ALA A 370 -11.34 6.35 10.58
N LEU A 371 -12.65 6.44 10.39
CA LEU A 371 -13.32 7.72 10.15
C LEU A 371 -13.18 8.66 11.36
N LEU A 372 -13.40 8.17 12.58
CA LEU A 372 -13.28 8.94 13.81
C LEU A 372 -11.86 9.54 13.95
N VAL A 373 -10.82 8.77 13.69
CA VAL A 373 -9.42 9.24 13.69
C VAL A 373 -9.25 10.43 12.75
N LEU A 374 -9.76 10.33 11.51
CA LEU A 374 -9.68 11.44 10.53
C LEU A 374 -10.50 12.67 10.91
N LEU A 375 -11.62 12.50 11.61
CA LEU A 375 -12.49 13.59 12.04
C LEU A 375 -11.95 14.33 13.26
N VAL A 376 -11.51 13.59 14.28
CA VAL A 376 -10.96 14.14 15.52
C VAL A 376 -9.66 14.89 15.24
N ALA A 377 -8.78 14.29 14.46
CA ALA A 377 -7.47 14.86 14.14
C ALA A 377 -7.49 15.76 12.88
N ARG A 378 -8.66 16.26 12.45
CA ARG A 378 -8.81 17.09 11.23
C ARG A 378 -7.91 18.33 11.20
N ARG A 379 -7.54 18.88 12.37
CA ARG A 379 -6.62 20.03 12.46
C ARG A 379 -5.20 19.66 12.06
N SER A 380 -4.74 18.45 12.37
CA SER A 380 -3.41 17.94 12.01
C SER A 380 -3.29 17.59 10.51
N LEU A 381 -4.43 17.44 9.82
CA LEU A 381 -4.50 17.19 8.37
C LEU A 381 -4.71 18.49 7.57
N ARG A 382 -4.61 19.69 8.16
CA ARG A 382 -4.56 20.91 7.37
C ARG A 382 -3.27 20.93 6.58
N ALA A 383 -3.37 21.25 5.27
CA ALA A 383 -2.19 21.36 4.43
C ALA A 383 -1.16 22.27 5.11
N PRO A 384 0.13 21.89 5.13
CA PRO A 384 1.19 22.83 5.50
C PRO A 384 1.05 24.07 4.61
N GLU A 385 1.05 25.25 5.18
CA GLU A 385 1.07 26.50 4.39
C GLU A 385 2.29 26.40 3.48
N SER A 386 2.04 26.34 2.17
CA SER A 386 3.11 26.28 1.18
C SER A 386 3.91 27.56 1.32
N SER A 387 5.23 27.45 1.52
CA SER A 387 6.19 28.55 1.59
C SER A 387 6.26 29.37 0.29
N GLY A 388 5.22 29.34 -0.53
CA GLY A 388 5.09 30.06 -1.79
C GLY A 388 4.92 31.57 -1.65
N THR A 389 4.67 32.09 -0.43
CA THR A 389 4.50 33.53 -0.22
C THR A 389 5.83 34.30 -0.05
N VAL A 390 6.94 33.61 0.15
CA VAL A 390 8.23 34.28 0.35
C VAL A 390 8.87 34.69 -0.99
N VAL A 391 8.64 33.93 -2.08
CA VAL A 391 9.19 34.28 -3.40
C VAL A 391 8.44 35.46 -4.01
N ALA A 392 7.12 35.57 -3.84
CA ALA A 392 6.34 36.68 -4.38
C ALA A 392 6.62 38.02 -3.67
N ARG A 393 6.99 38.00 -2.36
CA ARG A 393 7.41 39.21 -1.65
C ARG A 393 8.80 39.69 -2.05
N SER A 394 9.74 38.78 -2.34
CA SER A 394 11.11 39.18 -2.75
C SER A 394 11.16 39.73 -4.18
N GLU A 395 10.26 39.35 -5.05
CA GLU A 395 10.14 39.91 -6.41
C GLU A 395 9.44 41.27 -6.41
N ASN A 396 8.47 41.49 -5.53
CA ASN A 396 7.80 42.80 -5.41
C ASN A 396 8.68 43.85 -4.72
N ASP A 397 9.54 43.45 -3.79
CA ASP A 397 10.54 44.35 -3.17
C ASP A 397 11.73 44.71 -4.11
N ARG A 398 12.02 43.85 -5.09
CA ARG A 398 13.04 44.15 -6.13
C ARG A 398 12.54 45.08 -7.23
N ASN A 399 11.21 45.04 -7.53
CA ASN A 399 10.61 45.92 -8.52
C ASN A 399 10.15 47.26 -7.96
N GLY A 400 10.15 47.46 -6.64
CA GLY A 400 9.76 48.71 -5.96
C GLY A 400 10.94 49.69 -5.74
N ALA A 401 12.18 49.32 -6.04
CA ALA A 401 13.35 50.13 -5.83
C ALA A 401 13.95 50.70 -7.13
N VAL A 402 13.07 51.26 -8.00
CA VAL A 402 13.54 52.14 -9.09
C VAL A 402 13.19 53.56 -8.67
N GLU A 403 14.16 54.25 -8.11
CA GLU A 403 14.11 55.70 -7.84
C GLU A 403 13.97 56.50 -9.14
N PRO A 404 13.19 57.59 -9.14
CA PRO A 404 13.16 58.52 -10.29
C PRO A 404 14.39 59.40 -10.28
N GLY A 405 15.21 59.26 -11.33
CA GLY A 405 16.39 60.03 -11.58
C GLY A 405 16.12 61.54 -11.71
N PHE A 406 16.95 62.26 -11.04
CA PHE A 406 17.16 63.69 -11.02
C PHE A 406 17.37 64.26 -12.44
N SER A 407 16.51 65.18 -12.88
CA SER A 407 16.79 66.03 -14.02
C SER A 407 17.35 67.35 -13.51
N ALA A 408 18.67 67.54 -13.66
CA ALA A 408 19.31 68.83 -13.50
C ALA A 408 19.38 69.51 -14.87
N GLY A 409 18.65 70.59 -15.03
CA GLY A 409 18.83 71.50 -16.13
C GLY A 409 20.11 72.31 -15.99
N VAL A 410 20.78 72.53 -17.11
CA VAL A 410 21.80 73.63 -17.24
C VAL A 410 21.38 74.41 -18.44
N GLN A 411 21.06 75.70 -18.19
CA GLN A 411 21.10 76.79 -19.16
C GLN A 411 22.58 77.22 -19.41
N ALA A 412 22.94 77.36 -20.62
CA ALA A 412 23.64 78.49 -21.24
C ALA A 412 23.98 78.14 -22.69
#